data_4b88efec944b0ed089a417c1dd37ee26
#
_entry.id   4b88efec944b0ed089a417c1dd37ee26
#
_cell.length_a   1.000
_cell.length_b   1.000
_cell.length_c   1.000
_cell.angle_alpha   90.00
_cell.angle_beta   90.00
_cell.angle_gamma   90.00
#
_symmetry.space_group_name_H-M   'P 1'
#
loop_
_entity.id
_entity.type
_entity.pdbx_description
1 polymer ?
#
loop_
_entity_poly.entity_id
_entity_poly.type
_entity_poly.pdbx_seq_one_letter_code
_entity_poly.pdbx_strand_id
1 'polypeptide(L)'
;MAFTYFFRDLQTLEMIRDRVLPAIRTRRFIHIWDAGCAMGPEPYSLAIVLRESMGYMIFRNVRIHATDIDESGQFGDIIRKGVYPEEQVKRIPGPIFDRYFSRNGSPKHYRLADEIRNCIDFQQHDLLSLKPVRSDLSLVMCKNVLLHFTEEQRVEVIRMFHSVLVEGGFFVTEQTQKLPAEVSGLFETVVSNAQVHRKRSGNA
;
A
#
# COMPACT_ATOMS: atom_id res chain seq x y z
N MET A 1 -5.26 17.79 -6.60
CA MET A 1 -5.33 17.44 -5.16
C MET A 1 -5.63 15.96 -5.06
N ALA A 2 -4.73 15.17 -4.47
CA ALA A 2 -4.92 13.73 -4.33
C ALA A 2 -6.09 13.46 -3.38
N PHE A 3 -7.17 12.83 -3.88
CA PHE A 3 -8.33 12.48 -3.07
C PHE A 3 -8.14 11.09 -2.49
N THR A 4 -7.95 10.99 -1.17
CA THR A 4 -7.80 9.74 -0.44
C THR A 4 -8.52 9.80 0.90
N TYR A 5 -8.98 8.65 1.41
CA TYR A 5 -9.58 8.50 2.73
C TYR A 5 -9.34 7.08 3.27
N PHE A 6 -9.45 6.91 4.58
CA PHE A 6 -9.23 5.62 5.24
C PHE A 6 -10.22 4.57 4.73
N PHE A 7 -9.70 3.38 4.46
CA PHE A 7 -10.46 2.21 3.96
C PHE A 7 -11.23 2.47 2.65
N ARG A 8 -10.70 3.36 1.79
CA ARG A 8 -11.33 3.74 0.52
C ARG A 8 -11.72 2.54 -0.35
N ASP A 9 -10.89 1.51 -0.36
CA ASP A 9 -11.12 0.31 -1.15
C ASP A 9 -11.04 -0.93 -0.23
N LEU A 10 -12.09 -1.07 0.58
CA LEU A 10 -12.18 -2.14 1.56
C LEU A 10 -12.09 -3.51 0.90
N GLN A 11 -12.69 -3.71 -0.28
CA GLN A 11 -12.65 -4.98 -0.99
C GLN A 11 -11.22 -5.41 -1.32
N THR A 12 -10.39 -4.51 -1.83
CA THR A 12 -8.97 -4.81 -2.11
C THR A 12 -8.21 -5.12 -0.82
N LEU A 13 -8.45 -4.38 0.26
CA LEU A 13 -7.82 -4.64 1.55
C LEU A 13 -8.22 -6.02 2.11
N GLU A 14 -9.49 -6.42 1.96
CA GLU A 14 -9.97 -7.75 2.32
C GLU A 14 -9.31 -8.85 1.47
N MET A 15 -9.17 -8.63 0.17
CA MET A 15 -8.46 -9.59 -0.70
C MET A 15 -6.98 -9.70 -0.34
N ILE A 16 -6.33 -8.60 0.03
CA ILE A 16 -4.95 -8.64 0.56
C ILE A 16 -4.91 -9.48 1.84
N ARG A 17 -5.84 -9.26 2.78
CA ARG A 17 -5.95 -10.06 4.00
C ARG A 17 -6.12 -11.54 3.71
N ASP A 18 -7.03 -11.89 2.79
CA ASP A 18 -7.49 -13.26 2.60
C ASP A 18 -6.61 -14.06 1.62
N ARG A 19 -5.95 -13.40 0.66
CA ARG A 19 -5.19 -14.04 -0.42
C ARG A 19 -3.70 -13.78 -0.40
N VAL A 20 -3.29 -12.56 -0.02
CA VAL A 20 -1.87 -12.17 -0.01
C VAL A 20 -1.24 -12.51 1.34
N LEU A 21 -1.87 -12.07 2.42
CA LEU A 21 -1.31 -12.21 3.77
C LEU A 21 -0.95 -13.67 4.14
N PRO A 22 -1.76 -14.71 3.88
CA PRO A 22 -1.37 -16.09 4.19
C PRO A 22 -0.05 -16.52 3.54
N ALA A 23 0.27 -16.01 2.35
CA ALA A 23 1.49 -16.35 1.63
C ALA A 23 2.73 -15.58 2.12
N ILE A 24 2.55 -14.34 2.61
CA ILE A 24 3.69 -13.50 3.00
C ILE A 24 3.98 -13.50 4.51
N ARG A 25 3.00 -13.86 5.36
CA ARG A 25 3.12 -13.78 6.83
C ARG A 25 4.20 -14.67 7.45
N THR A 26 4.65 -15.68 6.74
CA THR A 26 5.71 -16.61 7.19
C THR A 26 7.12 -16.05 6.96
N ARG A 27 7.25 -14.95 6.24
CA ARG A 27 8.53 -14.31 5.97
C ARG A 27 9.04 -13.63 7.24
N ARG A 28 10.36 -13.71 7.45
CA ARG A 28 11.01 -13.05 8.61
C ARG A 28 10.82 -11.53 8.59
N PHE A 29 10.92 -10.91 7.42
CA PHE A 29 10.64 -9.50 7.19
C PHE A 29 9.64 -9.38 6.04
N ILE A 30 8.68 -8.48 6.20
CA ILE A 30 7.63 -8.24 5.22
C ILE A 30 7.76 -6.79 4.76
N HIS A 31 8.39 -6.61 3.60
CA HIS A 31 8.52 -5.30 2.97
C HIS A 31 7.42 -5.12 1.93
N ILE A 32 6.72 -4.01 2.03
CA ILE A 32 5.60 -3.63 1.17
C ILE A 32 5.93 -2.28 0.57
N TRP A 33 5.64 -2.09 -0.70
CA TRP A 33 5.71 -0.77 -1.34
C TRP A 33 4.30 -0.31 -1.66
N ASP A 34 3.90 0.83 -1.09
CA ASP A 34 2.68 1.55 -1.43
C ASP A 34 3.08 2.73 -2.32
N ALA A 35 2.86 2.57 -3.63
CA ALA A 35 3.34 3.48 -4.67
C ALA A 35 2.20 4.40 -5.12
N GLY A 36 2.23 5.65 -4.66
CA GLY A 36 1.19 6.65 -4.85
C GLY A 36 0.28 6.80 -3.63
N CYS A 37 0.89 6.84 -2.44
CA CYS A 37 0.22 6.78 -1.15
C CYS A 37 -0.57 8.03 -0.74
N ALA A 38 -0.42 9.12 -1.48
CA ALA A 38 -0.95 10.44 -1.15
C ALA A 38 -0.63 10.85 0.31
N MET A 39 -1.60 11.38 1.04
CA MET A 39 -1.43 11.88 2.42
C MET A 39 -1.45 10.78 3.50
N GLY A 40 -1.40 9.48 3.13
CA GLY A 40 -1.23 8.37 4.06
C GLY A 40 -2.44 7.54 4.45
N PRO A 41 -3.71 7.89 4.20
CA PRO A 41 -4.85 7.04 4.53
C PRO A 41 -4.76 5.61 3.95
N GLU A 42 -4.23 5.44 2.75
CA GLU A 42 -4.08 4.13 2.11
C GLU A 42 -3.06 3.23 2.83
N PRO A 43 -1.78 3.62 3.00
CA PRO A 43 -0.81 2.77 3.69
C PRO A 43 -1.19 2.53 5.16
N TYR A 44 -1.84 3.47 5.83
CA TYR A 44 -2.33 3.28 7.18
C TYR A 44 -3.49 2.29 7.26
N SER A 45 -4.43 2.33 6.30
CA SER A 45 -5.51 1.35 6.22
C SER A 45 -4.98 -0.05 5.99
N LEU A 46 -3.99 -0.20 5.11
CA LEU A 46 -3.29 -1.46 4.90
C LEU A 46 -2.60 -1.93 6.19
N ALA A 47 -1.85 -1.05 6.86
CA ALA A 47 -1.16 -1.37 8.12
C ALA A 47 -2.13 -1.87 9.20
N ILE A 48 -3.28 -1.21 9.36
CA ILE A 48 -4.32 -1.62 10.31
C ILE A 48 -4.86 -3.02 9.96
N VAL A 49 -5.20 -3.26 8.70
CA VAL A 49 -5.69 -4.58 8.25
C VAL A 49 -4.67 -5.68 8.52
N LEU A 50 -3.39 -5.43 8.24
CA LEU A 50 -2.32 -6.38 8.53
C LEU A 50 -2.16 -6.61 10.04
N ARG A 51 -2.17 -5.55 10.84
CA ARG A 51 -2.04 -5.62 12.31
C ARG A 51 -3.17 -6.44 12.94
N GLU A 52 -4.41 -6.21 12.52
CA GLU A 52 -5.57 -6.95 12.99
C GLU A 52 -5.50 -8.44 12.62
N SER A 53 -4.95 -8.76 11.44
CA SER A 53 -4.98 -10.11 10.89
C SER A 53 -3.81 -10.99 11.31
N MET A 54 -2.65 -10.43 11.61
CA MET A 54 -1.45 -11.22 11.93
C MET A 54 -1.00 -11.11 13.39
N GLY A 55 -1.60 -10.21 14.16
CA GLY A 55 -1.21 -9.94 15.55
C GLY A 55 0.12 -9.19 15.68
N TYR A 56 0.41 -8.67 16.86
CA TYR A 56 1.55 -7.79 17.13
C TYR A 56 2.90 -8.43 16.81
N MET A 57 3.10 -9.69 17.21
CA MET A 57 4.40 -10.36 17.10
C MET A 57 4.89 -10.54 15.67
N ILE A 58 3.99 -10.74 14.73
CA ILE A 58 4.35 -10.82 13.29
C ILE A 58 4.39 -9.42 12.71
N PHE A 59 3.42 -8.57 13.03
CA PHE A 59 3.30 -7.22 12.48
C PHE A 59 4.53 -6.34 12.74
N ARG A 60 5.22 -6.51 13.86
CA ARG A 60 6.46 -5.77 14.16
C ARG A 60 7.55 -5.89 13.09
N ASN A 61 7.48 -6.93 12.26
CA ASN A 61 8.40 -7.19 11.15
C ASN A 61 7.91 -6.62 9.80
N VAL A 62 6.76 -5.95 9.78
CA VAL A 62 6.23 -5.27 8.60
C VAL A 62 6.88 -3.89 8.46
N ARG A 63 7.25 -3.54 7.24
CA ARG A 63 7.63 -2.18 6.83
C ARG A 63 6.93 -1.83 5.53
N ILE A 64 6.23 -0.72 5.53
CA ILE A 64 5.55 -0.18 4.34
C ILE A 64 6.34 1.04 3.87
N HIS A 65 6.95 0.90 2.70
CA HIS A 65 7.61 2.00 2.00
C HIS A 65 6.53 2.74 1.21
N ALA A 66 6.09 3.86 1.75
CA ALA A 66 5.05 4.69 1.16
C ALA A 66 5.70 5.77 0.31
N THR A 67 5.31 5.88 -0.95
CA THR A 67 5.88 6.88 -1.85
C THR A 67 4.81 7.63 -2.62
N ASP A 68 5.11 8.90 -2.91
CA ASP A 68 4.29 9.73 -3.79
C ASP A 68 5.19 10.78 -4.45
N ILE A 69 4.75 11.35 -5.57
CA ILE A 69 5.46 12.45 -6.22
C ILE A 69 5.45 13.71 -5.34
N ASP A 70 4.41 13.88 -4.53
CA ASP A 70 4.25 14.95 -3.52
C ASP A 70 4.76 16.31 -3.98
N GLU A 71 4.21 16.84 -5.06
CA GLU A 71 4.59 18.16 -5.59
C GLU A 71 4.46 19.28 -4.55
N SER A 72 3.62 19.09 -3.53
CA SER A 72 3.42 20.04 -2.44
C SER A 72 4.52 20.00 -1.37
N GLY A 73 5.27 18.89 -1.28
CA GLY A 73 6.24 18.61 -0.22
C GLY A 73 5.63 18.43 1.18
N GLN A 74 4.30 18.21 1.28
CA GLN A 74 3.58 18.18 2.57
C GLN A 74 3.22 16.78 3.04
N PHE A 75 3.15 15.79 2.13
CA PHE A 75 2.64 14.45 2.47
C PHE A 75 3.51 13.77 3.51
N GLY A 76 4.82 13.90 3.40
CA GLY A 76 5.76 13.33 4.36
C GLY A 76 5.53 13.83 5.79
N ASP A 77 5.25 15.10 5.97
CA ASP A 77 4.96 15.68 7.29
C ASP A 77 3.61 15.22 7.83
N ILE A 78 2.58 15.16 6.99
CA ILE A 78 1.25 14.66 7.37
C ILE A 78 1.36 13.19 7.82
N ILE A 79 2.04 12.35 7.04
CA ILE A 79 2.25 10.94 7.35
C ILE A 79 3.04 10.79 8.66
N ARG A 80 4.18 11.46 8.81
CA ARG A 80 4.98 11.36 10.05
C ARG A 80 4.20 11.77 11.30
N LYS A 81 3.40 12.83 11.22
CA LYS A 81 2.54 13.28 12.32
C LYS A 81 1.42 12.28 12.59
N GLY A 82 0.84 11.69 11.56
CA GLY A 82 -0.29 10.76 11.65
C GLY A 82 -1.51 11.37 12.33
N VAL A 83 -1.74 12.66 12.12
CA VAL A 83 -2.85 13.43 12.71
C VAL A 83 -3.82 13.84 11.61
N TYR A 84 -5.07 13.45 11.77
CA TYR A 84 -6.10 13.66 10.76
C TYR A 84 -7.33 14.35 11.35
N PRO A 85 -8.00 15.23 10.60
CA PRO A 85 -9.25 15.85 11.05
C PRO A 85 -10.38 14.82 11.09
N GLU A 86 -11.38 15.08 11.93
CA GLU A 86 -12.56 14.23 12.13
C GLU A 86 -13.23 13.79 10.84
N GLU A 87 -13.30 14.70 9.85
CA GLU A 87 -13.91 14.44 8.55
C GLU A 87 -13.25 13.28 7.78
N GLN A 88 -11.95 13.07 7.96
CA GLN A 88 -11.20 12.00 7.29
C GLN A 88 -11.29 10.66 8.02
N VAL A 89 -11.57 10.68 9.34
CA VAL A 89 -11.60 9.46 10.17
C VAL A 89 -13.02 9.01 10.53
N LYS A 90 -14.05 9.82 10.32
CA LYS A 90 -15.43 9.54 10.71
C LYS A 90 -16.07 8.29 10.08
N ARG A 91 -15.50 7.80 8.98
CA ARG A 91 -15.99 6.59 8.29
C ARG A 91 -15.28 5.30 8.75
N ILE A 92 -14.28 5.43 9.63
CA ILE A 92 -13.57 4.27 10.17
C ILE A 92 -14.54 3.51 11.10
N PRO A 93 -14.63 2.17 10.99
CA PRO A 93 -15.45 1.38 11.91
C PRO A 93 -15.08 1.64 13.36
N GLY A 94 -16.10 1.82 14.24
CA GLY A 94 -15.91 2.20 15.64
C GLY A 94 -14.84 1.38 16.38
N PRO A 95 -14.88 0.04 16.35
CA PRO A 95 -13.87 -0.78 17.03
C PRO A 95 -12.43 -0.54 16.55
N ILE A 96 -12.24 -0.26 15.27
CA ILE A 96 -10.93 0.09 14.69
C ILE A 96 -10.52 1.50 15.13
N PHE A 97 -11.47 2.44 15.06
CA PHE A 97 -11.24 3.80 15.49
C PHE A 97 -10.81 3.86 16.96
N ASP A 98 -11.58 3.24 17.86
CA ASP A 98 -11.30 3.24 19.31
C ASP A 98 -9.95 2.62 19.66
N ARG A 99 -9.49 1.65 18.86
CA ARG A 99 -8.21 0.96 19.07
C ARG A 99 -7.01 1.76 18.58
N TYR A 100 -7.13 2.42 17.43
CA TYR A 100 -5.98 3.00 16.74
C TYR A 100 -5.96 4.51 16.68
N PHE A 101 -7.01 5.19 17.10
CA PHE A 101 -7.06 6.65 17.07
C PHE A 101 -7.36 7.25 18.45
N SER A 102 -6.65 8.30 18.78
CA SER A 102 -6.85 9.06 20.03
C SER A 102 -6.95 10.55 19.73
N ARG A 103 -7.62 11.30 20.59
CA ARG A 103 -7.66 12.78 20.48
C ARG A 103 -6.27 13.37 20.60
N ASN A 104 -5.92 14.29 19.73
CA ASN A 104 -4.59 14.92 19.67
C ASN A 104 -4.51 16.27 20.41
N GLY A 105 -5.28 16.47 21.47
CA GLY A 105 -5.27 17.76 22.20
C GLY A 105 -5.94 18.92 21.46
N SER A 106 -6.14 18.83 20.15
CA SER A 106 -6.85 19.81 19.33
C SER A 106 -8.29 19.33 19.10
N PRO A 107 -9.31 20.21 19.15
CA PRO A 107 -10.67 19.83 18.82
C PRO A 107 -10.77 19.22 17.44
N LYS A 108 -11.47 18.08 17.32
CA LYS A 108 -11.72 17.41 16.04
C LYS A 108 -10.48 16.94 15.26
N HIS A 109 -9.37 16.67 15.96
CA HIS A 109 -8.18 16.04 15.38
C HIS A 109 -7.84 14.77 16.15
N TYR A 110 -7.48 13.73 15.40
CA TYR A 110 -7.17 12.42 15.94
C TYR A 110 -5.81 11.94 15.47
N ARG A 111 -5.05 11.39 16.37
CA ARG A 111 -3.72 10.84 16.11
C ARG A 111 -3.79 9.32 16.06
N LEU A 112 -3.16 8.77 15.04
CA LEU A 112 -3.00 7.34 14.86
C LEU A 112 -1.99 6.76 15.86
N ALA A 113 -2.22 5.55 16.33
CA ALA A 113 -1.34 4.83 17.26
C ALA A 113 0.08 4.66 16.72
N ASP A 114 1.07 4.77 17.58
CA ASP A 114 2.49 4.72 17.21
C ASP A 114 2.88 3.39 16.56
N GLU A 115 2.30 2.26 17.00
CA GLU A 115 2.58 0.95 16.38
C GLU A 115 2.23 0.91 14.89
N ILE A 116 1.18 1.63 14.47
CA ILE A 116 0.78 1.72 13.07
C ILE A 116 1.62 2.75 12.32
N ARG A 117 1.89 3.92 12.93
CA ARG A 117 2.69 4.97 12.29
C ARG A 117 4.13 4.52 12.05
N ASN A 118 4.73 3.82 13.01
CA ASN A 118 6.14 3.44 12.97
C ASN A 118 6.46 2.31 11.97
N CYS A 119 5.45 1.68 11.36
CA CYS A 119 5.70 0.70 10.30
C CYS A 119 5.77 1.34 8.90
N ILE A 120 5.51 2.66 8.78
CA ILE A 120 5.47 3.38 7.51
C ILE A 120 6.69 4.30 7.38
N ASP A 121 7.43 4.12 6.29
CA ASP A 121 8.50 5.00 5.86
C ASP A 121 8.06 5.74 4.59
N PHE A 122 7.93 7.07 4.67
CA PHE A 122 7.57 7.89 3.52
C PHE A 122 8.82 8.42 2.81
N GLN A 123 8.79 8.35 1.49
CA GLN A 123 9.79 8.96 0.62
C GLN A 123 9.10 9.62 -0.58
N GLN A 124 9.47 10.87 -0.87
CA GLN A 124 9.08 11.50 -2.14
C GLN A 124 9.75 10.75 -3.29
N HIS A 125 8.95 10.35 -4.29
CA HIS A 125 9.43 9.49 -5.36
C HIS A 125 8.60 9.65 -6.64
N ASP A 126 9.29 9.76 -7.77
CA ASP A 126 8.69 9.71 -9.09
C ASP A 126 8.83 8.29 -9.67
N LEU A 127 7.71 7.62 -9.91
CA LEU A 127 7.68 6.27 -10.50
C LEU A 127 8.26 6.23 -11.91
N LEU A 128 8.17 7.33 -12.67
CA LEU A 128 8.73 7.42 -14.01
C LEU A 128 10.28 7.50 -14.00
N SER A 129 10.90 7.71 -12.84
CA SER A 129 12.35 7.55 -12.69
C SER A 129 12.81 6.10 -12.85
N LEU A 130 11.89 5.13 -12.76
CA LEU A 130 12.13 3.68 -12.79
C LEU A 130 13.16 3.19 -11.75
N LYS A 131 13.37 3.96 -10.69
CA LYS A 131 14.27 3.60 -9.58
C LYS A 131 13.46 2.94 -8.48
N PRO A 132 13.67 1.66 -8.17
CA PRO A 132 12.91 1.03 -7.10
C PRO A 132 13.37 1.51 -5.73
N VAL A 133 12.45 1.53 -4.76
CA VAL A 133 12.76 1.87 -3.36
C VAL A 133 13.52 0.74 -2.66
N ARG A 134 13.34 -0.51 -3.15
CA ARG A 134 13.87 -1.72 -2.53
C ARG A 134 13.79 -2.92 -3.48
N SER A 135 14.56 -3.98 -3.25
CA SER A 135 14.65 -5.17 -4.14
C SER A 135 14.04 -6.46 -3.56
N ASP A 136 13.47 -6.45 -2.35
CA ASP A 136 12.97 -7.64 -1.67
C ASP A 136 11.52 -7.47 -1.19
N LEU A 137 10.67 -6.94 -2.07
CA LEU A 137 9.29 -6.62 -1.75
C LEU A 137 8.39 -7.87 -1.77
N SER A 138 7.61 -8.04 -0.72
CA SER A 138 6.59 -9.09 -0.62
C SER A 138 5.28 -8.69 -1.32
N LEU A 139 5.00 -7.38 -1.35
CA LEU A 139 3.83 -6.80 -1.98
C LEU A 139 4.19 -5.41 -2.54
N VAL A 140 3.74 -5.12 -3.75
CA VAL A 140 3.64 -3.77 -4.30
C VAL A 140 2.15 -3.46 -4.47
N MET A 141 1.71 -2.34 -3.91
CA MET A 141 0.39 -1.77 -4.12
C MET A 141 0.54 -0.44 -4.86
N CYS A 142 -0.11 -0.30 -6.01
CA CYS A 142 -0.11 0.93 -6.81
C CYS A 142 -1.52 1.19 -7.31
N LYS A 143 -2.24 2.04 -6.61
CA LYS A 143 -3.66 2.27 -6.86
C LYS A 143 -3.94 3.72 -7.27
N ASN A 144 -4.78 3.87 -8.29
CA ASN A 144 -5.21 5.18 -8.80
C ASN A 144 -4.05 6.07 -9.29
N VAL A 145 -2.92 5.49 -9.66
CA VAL A 145 -1.73 6.18 -10.17
C VAL A 145 -1.48 5.83 -11.63
N LEU A 146 -1.44 4.53 -11.96
CA LEU A 146 -1.10 4.05 -13.30
C LEU A 146 -2.06 4.54 -14.39
N LEU A 147 -3.29 4.91 -14.01
CA LEU A 147 -4.27 5.50 -14.94
C LEU A 147 -3.84 6.86 -15.52
N HIS A 148 -2.87 7.53 -14.88
CA HIS A 148 -2.33 8.81 -15.34
C HIS A 148 -1.14 8.66 -16.31
N PHE A 149 -0.65 7.43 -16.50
CA PHE A 149 0.51 7.12 -17.34
C PHE A 149 0.08 6.67 -18.74
N THR A 150 0.95 6.89 -19.73
CA THR A 150 0.79 6.26 -21.06
C THR A 150 0.91 4.73 -20.94
N GLU A 151 0.55 4.01 -21.98
CA GLU A 151 0.63 2.54 -21.98
C GLU A 151 2.08 2.07 -21.83
N GLU A 152 3.01 2.71 -22.55
CA GLU A 152 4.44 2.41 -22.50
C GLU A 152 4.99 2.66 -21.08
N GLN A 153 4.65 3.79 -20.48
CA GLN A 153 5.07 4.12 -19.10
C GLN A 153 4.54 3.10 -18.08
N ARG A 154 3.28 2.67 -18.25
CA ARG A 154 2.69 1.62 -17.40
C ARG A 154 3.45 0.30 -17.51
N VAL A 155 3.80 -0.11 -18.73
CA VAL A 155 4.58 -1.32 -18.99
C VAL A 155 5.93 -1.26 -18.28
N GLU A 156 6.66 -0.14 -18.40
CA GLU A 156 7.98 0.03 -17.78
C GLU A 156 7.89 0.03 -16.25
N VAL A 157 6.93 0.76 -15.67
CA VAL A 157 6.73 0.79 -14.22
C VAL A 157 6.33 -0.59 -13.68
N ILE A 158 5.44 -1.32 -14.36
CA ILE A 158 5.04 -2.67 -13.94
C ILE A 158 6.20 -3.66 -14.07
N ARG A 159 7.06 -3.55 -15.08
CA ARG A 159 8.30 -4.34 -15.18
C ARG A 159 9.25 -4.04 -14.02
N MET A 160 9.40 -2.78 -13.67
CA MET A 160 10.19 -2.37 -12.50
C MET A 160 9.60 -2.99 -11.22
N PHE A 161 8.29 -2.93 -11.00
CA PHE A 161 7.64 -3.58 -9.85
C PHE A 161 7.88 -5.10 -9.84
N HIS A 162 7.74 -5.76 -11.01
CA HIS A 162 8.02 -7.19 -11.11
C HIS A 162 9.45 -7.53 -10.74
N SER A 163 10.44 -6.74 -11.18
CA SER A 163 11.87 -7.00 -10.93
C SER A 163 12.22 -7.00 -9.44
N VAL A 164 11.53 -6.20 -8.63
CA VAL A 164 11.81 -6.01 -7.19
C VAL A 164 10.96 -6.84 -6.26
N LEU A 165 9.92 -7.49 -6.79
CA LEU A 165 9.15 -8.47 -6.04
C LEU A 165 9.97 -9.74 -5.81
N VAL A 166 9.90 -10.27 -4.59
CA VAL A 166 10.43 -11.61 -4.29
C VAL A 166 9.65 -12.67 -5.06
N GLU A 167 10.22 -13.88 -5.18
CA GLU A 167 9.49 -15.02 -5.75
C GLU A 167 8.18 -15.26 -5.01
N GLY A 168 7.08 -15.35 -5.78
CA GLY A 168 5.73 -15.46 -5.26
C GLY A 168 5.22 -14.23 -4.53
N GLY A 169 5.89 -13.07 -4.68
CA GLY A 169 5.41 -11.77 -4.23
C GLY A 169 4.20 -11.29 -5.03
N PHE A 170 3.54 -10.25 -4.57
CA PHE A 170 2.27 -9.81 -5.13
C PHE A 170 2.32 -8.38 -5.63
N PHE A 171 1.57 -8.13 -6.70
CA PHE A 171 1.27 -6.81 -7.22
C PHE A 171 -0.25 -6.57 -7.17
N VAL A 172 -0.66 -5.43 -6.64
CA VAL A 172 -2.07 -5.03 -6.52
C VAL A 172 -2.26 -3.66 -7.14
N THR A 173 -3.24 -3.53 -8.01
CA THR A 173 -3.61 -2.27 -8.66
C THR A 173 -5.11 -1.99 -8.53
N GLU A 174 -5.62 -0.91 -9.12
CA GLU A 174 -7.04 -0.60 -9.08
C GLU A 174 -7.88 -1.57 -9.89
N GLN A 175 -9.13 -1.78 -9.46
CA GLN A 175 -10.05 -2.76 -10.05
C GLN A 175 -10.35 -2.54 -11.53
N THR A 176 -10.33 -1.30 -11.98
CA THR A 176 -10.71 -0.91 -13.34
C THR A 176 -9.60 -1.07 -14.37
N GLN A 177 -8.36 -1.34 -13.93
CA GLN A 177 -7.20 -1.35 -14.81
C GLN A 177 -6.57 -2.74 -14.91
N LYS A 178 -6.83 -3.41 -16.04
CA LYS A 178 -6.17 -4.68 -16.37
C LYS A 178 -4.69 -4.44 -16.69
N LEU A 179 -3.88 -5.47 -16.47
CA LEU A 179 -2.47 -5.44 -16.89
C LEU A 179 -2.36 -5.32 -18.41
N PRO A 180 -1.44 -4.46 -18.92
CA PRO A 180 -1.07 -4.46 -20.34
C PRO A 180 -0.64 -5.85 -20.81
N ALA A 181 -0.92 -6.18 -22.08
CA ALA A 181 -0.61 -7.50 -22.65
C ALA A 181 0.87 -7.88 -22.52
N GLU A 182 1.77 -6.90 -22.66
CA GLU A 182 3.23 -7.05 -22.64
C GLU A 182 3.79 -7.50 -21.28
N VAL A 183 3.03 -7.28 -20.21
CA VAL A 183 3.45 -7.63 -18.83
C VAL A 183 2.51 -8.63 -18.18
N SER A 184 1.38 -8.96 -18.80
CA SER A 184 0.41 -9.90 -18.24
C SER A 184 1.01 -11.30 -18.01
N GLY A 185 1.92 -11.72 -18.89
CA GLY A 185 2.63 -12.99 -18.79
C GLY A 185 3.58 -13.10 -17.59
N LEU A 186 3.99 -11.98 -17.00
CA LEU A 186 4.88 -11.93 -15.83
C LEU A 186 4.16 -12.32 -14.52
N PHE A 187 2.83 -12.28 -14.52
CA PHE A 187 2.02 -12.48 -13.35
C PHE A 187 0.95 -13.56 -13.55
N GLU A 188 0.54 -14.16 -12.45
CA GLU A 188 -0.65 -14.97 -12.32
C GLU A 188 -1.74 -14.12 -11.64
N THR A 189 -2.92 -13.98 -12.26
CA THR A 189 -4.05 -13.28 -11.63
C THR A 189 -4.67 -14.17 -10.56
N VAL A 190 -4.55 -13.77 -9.29
CA VAL A 190 -5.10 -14.50 -8.14
C VAL A 190 -6.55 -14.10 -7.89
N VAL A 191 -6.86 -12.79 -8.04
CA VAL A 191 -8.21 -12.24 -7.88
C VAL A 191 -8.43 -11.19 -8.97
N SER A 192 -9.28 -11.51 -9.94
CA SER A 192 -9.51 -10.64 -11.11
C SER A 192 -10.31 -9.39 -10.77
N ASN A 193 -11.33 -9.51 -9.92
CA ASN A 193 -12.20 -8.39 -9.54
C ASN A 193 -11.57 -7.42 -8.53
N ALA A 194 -10.38 -7.74 -7.98
CA ALA A 194 -9.60 -6.85 -7.13
C ALA A 194 -8.18 -6.61 -7.67
N GLN A 195 -7.90 -7.05 -8.91
CA GLN A 195 -6.60 -6.91 -9.57
C GLN A 195 -5.41 -7.28 -8.67
N VAL A 196 -5.50 -8.45 -8.04
CA VAL A 196 -4.44 -9.05 -7.24
C VAL A 196 -3.69 -10.05 -8.09
N HIS A 197 -2.40 -9.80 -8.29
CA HIS A 197 -1.53 -10.57 -9.16
C HIS A 197 -0.35 -11.12 -8.37
N ARG A 198 0.04 -12.35 -8.63
CA ARG A 198 1.21 -13.00 -8.05
C ARG A 198 2.33 -13.06 -9.08
N LYS A 199 3.54 -12.69 -8.69
CA LYS A 199 4.73 -12.85 -9.53
C LYS A 199 4.88 -14.32 -9.90
N ARG A 200 4.99 -14.61 -11.21
CA ARG A 200 5.35 -15.95 -11.68
C ARG A 200 6.83 -16.20 -11.42
N SER A 201 7.15 -17.40 -10.94
CA SER A 201 8.52 -17.86 -10.92
C SER A 201 9.01 -17.97 -12.36
N GLY A 202 10.09 -17.30 -12.71
CA GLY A 202 10.72 -17.48 -14.01
C GLY A 202 11.14 -18.94 -14.14
N ASN A 203 10.72 -19.62 -15.19
CA ASN A 203 11.45 -20.80 -15.61
C ASN A 203 12.83 -20.28 -16.03
N ALA A 204 13.85 -20.65 -15.24
CA ALA A 204 15.23 -20.50 -15.62
C ALA A 204 15.54 -21.30 -16.88
#